data_2e44e3d1f42237520723da4f9ee474e4
#
_entry.id   2e44e3d1f42237520723da4f9ee474e4
#
_cell.length_a   1.000
_cell.length_b   1.000
_cell.length_c   1.000
_cell.angle_alpha   90.00
_cell.angle_beta   90.00
_cell.angle_gamma   90.00
#
_symmetry.space_group_name_H-M   'P 1'
#
loop_
_entity.id
_entity.type
_entity.pdbx_description
1 polymer ?
#
loop_
_entity_poly.entity_id
_entity_poly.type
_entity_poly.pdbx_seq_one_letter_code
_entity_poly.pdbx_strand_id
1 'polypeptide(L)'
;PQAHVLGTSATPVRPEGMIDTVDLYFEGNLFYELTLPQAWYYHILPVPVLVQSAYGLDNELNRLQKKLDRSDCSKKRKEGVQKKIDLARVDFKEALGASEVIRRFLPANVRKLLVFCRDLSDLREMVPEVCGWLTRAGRTIVPFEIHHANNGRQNNLILEAFRKESEQLHVLFSVNMLIEGLH
;
A
#
# COMPACT_ATOMS: atom_id res chain seq x y z
N PRO A 1 43.84 18.80 -2.20
CA PRO A 1 42.64 19.07 -2.99
C PRO A 1 41.45 18.87 -2.09
N GLN A 2 40.61 19.90 -1.88
CA GLN A 2 39.35 19.77 -1.17
C GLN A 2 38.37 19.07 -2.09
N ALA A 3 37.82 17.96 -1.64
CA ALA A 3 36.75 17.25 -2.36
C ALA A 3 35.42 17.93 -2.04
N HIS A 4 34.64 18.29 -3.05
CA HIS A 4 33.26 18.73 -2.89
C HIS A 4 32.36 17.48 -2.96
N VAL A 5 31.49 17.31 -1.97
CA VAL A 5 30.55 16.18 -1.90
C VAL A 5 29.13 16.72 -2.06
N LEU A 6 28.36 16.11 -2.96
CA LEU A 6 26.94 16.37 -3.17
C LEU A 6 26.15 15.10 -2.84
N GLY A 7 25.16 15.24 -1.97
CA GLY A 7 24.22 14.16 -1.64
C GLY A 7 22.83 14.44 -2.21
N THR A 8 22.13 13.40 -2.64
CA THR A 8 20.71 13.46 -3.02
C THR A 8 19.90 12.41 -2.23
N SER A 9 18.75 12.79 -1.72
CA SER A 9 17.86 11.89 -0.98
C SER A 9 16.41 12.29 -1.20
N ALA A 10 15.52 11.31 -1.30
CA ALA A 10 14.07 11.53 -1.29
C ALA A 10 13.52 11.66 0.15
N THR A 11 14.25 11.15 1.13
CA THR A 11 13.86 11.12 2.55
C THR A 11 15.06 11.51 3.41
N PRO A 12 15.39 12.81 3.51
CA PRO A 12 16.53 13.27 4.30
C PRO A 12 16.37 12.97 5.80
N VAL A 13 15.15 12.98 6.31
CA VAL A 13 14.84 12.60 7.71
C VAL A 13 14.42 11.15 7.74
N ARG A 14 15.20 10.30 8.44
CA ARG A 14 14.90 8.88 8.62
C ARG A 14 14.02 8.67 9.85
N PRO A 15 12.87 7.94 9.72
CA PRO A 15 11.97 7.65 10.84
C PRO A 15 12.65 6.87 11.97
N GLU A 16 13.64 6.03 11.63
CA GLU A 16 14.40 5.16 12.51
C GLU A 16 15.42 5.94 13.34
N GLY A 17 14.94 6.77 14.26
CA GLY A 17 15.77 7.54 15.17
C GLY A 17 15.74 9.05 14.96
N MET A 18 14.87 9.59 14.12
CA MET A 18 14.79 11.03 13.79
C MET A 18 16.12 11.65 13.34
N ILE A 19 16.92 10.86 12.62
CA ILE A 19 18.22 11.32 12.13
C ILE A 19 17.97 12.14 10.86
N ASP A 20 18.27 13.44 10.93
CA ASP A 20 18.35 14.28 9.74
C ASP A 20 19.73 14.07 9.08
N THR A 21 19.72 13.50 7.89
CA THR A 21 20.96 13.22 7.16
C THR A 21 21.62 14.48 6.60
N VAL A 22 20.86 15.58 6.43
CA VAL A 22 21.40 16.88 6.01
C VAL A 22 22.22 17.48 7.14
N ASP A 23 21.69 17.44 8.37
CA ASP A 23 22.41 17.92 9.54
C ASP A 23 23.63 17.04 9.85
N LEU A 24 23.47 15.71 9.76
CA LEU A 24 24.53 14.77 10.11
C LEU A 24 25.73 14.79 9.18
N TYR A 25 25.51 14.89 7.87
CA TYR A 25 26.58 14.75 6.87
C TYR A 25 26.94 16.03 6.16
N PHE A 26 26.07 17.06 6.20
CA PHE A 26 26.22 18.29 5.43
C PHE A 26 26.08 19.55 6.30
N GLU A 27 26.13 19.43 7.63
CA GLU A 27 26.07 20.54 8.58
C GLU A 27 24.85 21.48 8.33
N GLY A 28 23.71 20.90 7.94
CA GLY A 28 22.50 21.64 7.61
C GLY A 28 22.50 22.33 6.24
N ASN A 29 23.54 22.14 5.42
CA ASN A 29 23.64 22.76 4.09
C ASN A 29 22.72 22.07 3.08
N LEU A 30 21.47 22.52 3.01
CA LEU A 30 20.51 22.10 1.98
C LEU A 30 20.58 23.04 0.78
N PHE A 31 21.08 22.52 -0.35
CA PHE A 31 21.23 23.30 -1.57
C PHE A 31 19.91 23.48 -2.32
N TYR A 32 19.08 22.43 -2.38
CA TYR A 32 17.82 22.44 -3.09
C TYR A 32 16.86 21.42 -2.51
N GLU A 33 15.59 21.81 -2.36
CA GLU A 33 14.51 20.93 -1.96
C GLU A 33 13.36 21.03 -2.98
N LEU A 34 12.87 19.88 -3.44
CA LEU A 34 11.66 19.78 -4.26
C LEU A 34 10.61 19.00 -3.48
N THR A 35 9.62 19.69 -2.95
CA THR A 35 8.52 19.04 -2.23
C THR A 35 7.53 18.38 -3.19
N LEU A 36 6.76 17.38 -2.72
CA LEU A 36 5.69 16.76 -3.51
C LEU A 36 4.69 17.77 -4.08
N PRO A 37 4.17 18.75 -3.31
CA PRO A 37 3.29 19.78 -3.86
C PRO A 37 3.92 20.61 -4.98
N GLN A 38 5.20 20.95 -4.86
CA GLN A 38 5.94 21.63 -5.92
C GLN A 38 6.13 20.76 -7.17
N ALA A 39 6.45 19.46 -6.98
CA ALA A 39 6.58 18.53 -8.10
C ALA A 39 5.25 18.36 -8.86
N TRP A 40 4.12 18.38 -8.19
CA TRP A 40 2.78 18.39 -8.82
C TRP A 40 2.49 19.71 -9.52
N TYR A 41 2.78 20.83 -8.87
CA TYR A 41 2.58 22.17 -9.46
C TYR A 41 3.39 22.38 -10.74
N TYR A 42 4.64 21.91 -10.75
CA TYR A 42 5.51 21.98 -11.93
C TYR A 42 5.28 20.85 -12.94
N HIS A 43 4.28 20.00 -12.74
CA HIS A 43 3.98 18.85 -13.61
C HIS A 43 5.15 17.85 -13.77
N ILE A 44 6.09 17.83 -12.84
CA ILE A 44 7.18 16.83 -12.78
C ILE A 44 6.62 15.46 -12.42
N LEU A 45 5.65 15.43 -11.49
CA LEU A 45 4.89 14.24 -11.13
C LEU A 45 3.41 14.46 -11.41
N PRO A 46 2.68 13.39 -11.82
CA PRO A 46 1.23 13.47 -11.95
C PRO A 46 0.58 13.66 -10.57
N VAL A 47 -0.52 14.42 -10.53
CA VAL A 47 -1.31 14.58 -9.30
C VAL A 47 -1.94 13.23 -8.95
N PRO A 48 -1.72 12.70 -7.73
CA PRO A 48 -2.30 11.44 -7.33
C PRO A 48 -3.82 11.57 -7.13
N VAL A 49 -4.55 10.52 -7.48
CA VAL A 49 -5.96 10.37 -7.14
C VAL A 49 -6.05 9.40 -5.98
N LEU A 50 -6.48 9.89 -4.81
CA LEU A 50 -6.70 9.06 -3.64
C LEU A 50 -8.15 8.55 -3.64
N VAL A 51 -8.30 7.23 -3.68
CA VAL A 51 -9.60 6.56 -3.54
C VAL A 51 -9.57 5.72 -2.29
N GLN A 52 -10.44 6.02 -1.34
CA GLN A 52 -10.62 5.21 -0.14
C GLN A 52 -11.79 4.24 -0.34
N SER A 53 -11.58 2.98 0.00
CA SER A 53 -12.60 1.93 -0.07
C SER A 53 -12.56 1.08 1.17
N ALA A 54 -13.73 0.76 1.72
CA ALA A 54 -13.90 -0.23 2.77
C ALA A 54 -14.05 -1.61 2.15
N TYR A 55 -13.10 -2.51 2.41
CA TYR A 55 -13.14 -3.91 2.00
C TYR A 55 -12.73 -4.80 3.19
N GLY A 56 -13.22 -6.03 3.22
CA GLY A 56 -12.91 -6.96 4.31
C GLY A 56 -13.51 -6.55 5.68
N LEU A 57 -14.26 -5.45 5.75
CA LEU A 57 -14.87 -4.98 6.99
C LEU A 57 -15.83 -6.01 7.58
N ASP A 58 -16.56 -6.76 6.76
CA ASP A 58 -17.42 -7.86 7.20
C ASP A 58 -16.62 -8.92 7.97
N ASN A 59 -15.44 -9.28 7.49
CA ASN A 59 -14.58 -10.25 8.16
C ASN A 59 -14.09 -9.70 9.52
N GLU A 60 -13.68 -8.44 9.58
CA GLU A 60 -13.26 -7.81 10.82
C GLU A 60 -14.43 -7.61 11.80
N LEU A 61 -15.61 -7.21 11.33
CA LEU A 61 -16.79 -7.09 12.17
C LEU A 61 -17.23 -8.44 12.72
N ASN A 62 -17.17 -9.51 11.93
CA ASN A 62 -17.44 -10.87 12.39
C ASN A 62 -16.40 -11.35 13.42
N ARG A 63 -15.13 -10.99 13.24
CA ARG A 63 -14.04 -11.26 14.18
C ARG A 63 -14.24 -10.51 15.51
N LEU A 64 -14.62 -9.24 15.43
CA LEU A 64 -14.95 -8.43 16.60
C LEU A 64 -16.20 -8.98 17.32
N GLN A 65 -17.24 -9.40 16.61
CA GLN A 65 -18.42 -10.04 17.15
C GLN A 65 -18.05 -11.30 17.95
N LYS A 66 -17.28 -12.21 17.35
CA LYS A 66 -16.81 -13.43 18.03
C LYS A 66 -15.98 -13.13 19.27
N LYS A 67 -15.16 -12.08 19.26
CA LYS A 67 -14.41 -11.64 20.45
C LYS A 67 -15.32 -11.08 21.52
N LEU A 68 -16.34 -10.31 21.15
CA LEU A 68 -17.31 -9.73 22.05
C LEU A 68 -18.14 -10.84 22.75
N ASP A 69 -18.59 -11.84 21.99
CA ASP A 69 -19.38 -12.97 22.50
C ASP A 69 -18.60 -13.80 23.54
N ARG A 70 -17.27 -13.96 23.30
CA ARG A 70 -16.36 -14.70 24.19
C ARG A 70 -15.85 -13.89 25.39
N SER A 71 -16.10 -12.59 25.41
CA SER A 71 -15.55 -11.71 26.47
C SER A 71 -16.41 -11.74 27.71
N ASP A 72 -15.80 -11.74 28.90
CA ASP A 72 -16.46 -11.62 30.22
C ASP A 72 -16.73 -10.16 30.64
N CYS A 73 -16.90 -9.26 29.64
CA CYS A 73 -17.18 -7.85 29.91
C CYS A 73 -18.58 -7.65 30.50
N SER A 74 -18.76 -6.58 31.28
CA SER A 74 -20.05 -6.17 31.80
C SER A 74 -21.11 -5.98 30.70
N LYS A 75 -22.37 -6.30 30.97
CA LYS A 75 -23.49 -6.20 30.02
C LYS A 75 -23.57 -4.83 29.33
N LYS A 76 -23.41 -3.74 30.08
CA LYS A 76 -23.43 -2.36 29.55
C LYS A 76 -22.32 -2.12 28.54
N ARG A 77 -21.13 -2.68 28.74
CA ARG A 77 -19.98 -2.55 27.80
C ARG A 77 -20.21 -3.38 26.54
N LYS A 78 -20.79 -4.59 26.66
CA LYS A 78 -21.16 -5.42 25.51
C LYS A 78 -22.19 -4.71 24.63
N GLU A 79 -23.24 -4.14 25.21
CA GLU A 79 -24.27 -3.37 24.48
C GLU A 79 -23.67 -2.15 23.74
N GLY A 80 -22.74 -1.44 24.37
CA GLY A 80 -22.07 -0.31 23.74
C GLY A 80 -21.19 -0.70 22.54
N VAL A 81 -20.47 -1.83 22.64
CA VAL A 81 -19.66 -2.34 21.53
C VAL A 81 -20.56 -2.91 20.42
N GLN A 82 -21.64 -3.63 20.80
CA GLN A 82 -22.60 -4.17 19.83
C GLN A 82 -23.22 -3.07 18.97
N LYS A 83 -23.67 -1.97 19.57
CA LYS A 83 -24.20 -0.81 18.82
C LYS A 83 -23.20 -0.26 17.81
N LYS A 84 -21.90 -0.20 18.15
CA LYS A 84 -20.86 0.26 17.23
C LYS A 84 -20.66 -0.71 16.06
N ILE A 85 -20.69 -2.03 16.31
CA ILE A 85 -20.61 -3.06 15.26
C ILE A 85 -21.82 -2.94 14.33
N ASP A 86 -23.02 -2.76 14.87
CA ASP A 86 -24.25 -2.66 14.08
C ASP A 86 -24.28 -1.40 13.21
N LEU A 87 -23.85 -0.26 13.75
CA LEU A 87 -23.67 0.97 12.97
C LEU A 87 -22.67 0.79 11.84
N ALA A 88 -21.48 0.23 12.14
CA ALA A 88 -20.47 -0.03 11.13
C ALA A 88 -20.95 -0.97 10.01
N ARG A 89 -21.82 -1.95 10.33
CA ARG A 89 -22.46 -2.82 9.33
C ARG A 89 -23.42 -2.07 8.41
N VAL A 90 -24.16 -1.10 8.94
CA VAL A 90 -25.05 -0.24 8.12
C VAL A 90 -24.23 0.61 7.18
N ASP A 91 -23.22 1.32 7.68
CA ASP A 91 -22.32 2.15 6.88
C ASP A 91 -21.61 1.33 5.79
N PHE A 92 -21.22 0.09 6.11
CA PHE A 92 -20.55 -0.80 5.16
C PHE A 92 -21.46 -1.28 4.03
N LYS A 93 -22.77 -1.50 4.27
CA LYS A 93 -23.71 -1.91 3.22
C LYS A 93 -23.85 -0.86 2.13
N GLU A 94 -23.61 0.40 2.46
CA GLU A 94 -23.66 1.52 1.51
C GLU A 94 -22.31 1.75 0.83
N ALA A 95 -21.22 1.15 1.35
CA ALA A 95 -19.88 1.31 0.78
C ALA A 95 -19.72 0.49 -0.50
N LEU A 96 -19.03 1.05 -1.47
CA LEU A 96 -18.66 0.33 -2.70
C LEU A 96 -17.63 -0.77 -2.35
N GLY A 97 -17.90 -2.00 -2.73
CA GLY A 97 -16.94 -3.08 -2.61
C GLY A 97 -15.70 -2.87 -3.47
N ALA A 98 -14.56 -3.48 -3.08
CA ALA A 98 -13.27 -3.28 -3.75
C ALA A 98 -13.33 -3.52 -5.27
N SER A 99 -14.04 -4.53 -5.74
CA SER A 99 -14.18 -4.80 -7.18
C SER A 99 -14.89 -3.68 -7.94
N GLU A 100 -15.89 -3.04 -7.31
CA GLU A 100 -16.61 -1.93 -7.90
C GLU A 100 -15.77 -0.64 -7.90
N VAL A 101 -15.04 -0.37 -6.82
CA VAL A 101 -14.07 0.72 -6.74
C VAL A 101 -13.01 0.57 -7.83
N ILE A 102 -12.44 -0.63 -7.99
CA ILE A 102 -11.47 -0.93 -9.04
C ILE A 102 -12.07 -0.68 -10.43
N ARG A 103 -13.28 -1.17 -10.68
CA ARG A 103 -13.97 -0.99 -11.98
C ARG A 103 -14.18 0.49 -12.30
N ARG A 104 -14.54 1.28 -11.30
CA ARG A 104 -14.88 2.68 -11.46
C ARG A 104 -13.66 3.60 -11.57
N PHE A 105 -12.61 3.33 -10.78
CA PHE A 105 -11.51 4.27 -10.60
C PHE A 105 -10.17 3.80 -11.17
N LEU A 106 -9.98 2.51 -11.44
CA LEU A 106 -8.75 2.03 -12.08
C LEU A 106 -8.86 2.17 -13.60
N PRO A 107 -8.13 3.11 -14.23
CA PRO A 107 -8.20 3.33 -15.67
C PRO A 107 -7.89 2.06 -16.48
N ALA A 108 -8.57 1.87 -17.60
CA ALA A 108 -8.42 0.68 -18.43
C ALA A 108 -7.01 0.51 -19.02
N ASN A 109 -6.30 1.61 -19.23
CA ASN A 109 -4.94 1.65 -19.76
C ASN A 109 -3.85 1.35 -18.71
N VAL A 110 -4.18 1.26 -17.43
CA VAL A 110 -3.21 0.85 -16.40
C VAL A 110 -2.79 -0.60 -16.64
N ARG A 111 -1.48 -0.83 -16.72
CA ARG A 111 -0.87 -2.13 -16.97
C ARG A 111 -0.04 -2.64 -15.80
N LYS A 112 0.25 -1.79 -14.81
CA LYS A 112 1.07 -2.14 -13.64
C LYS A 112 0.41 -1.65 -12.37
N LEU A 113 0.33 -2.52 -11.37
CA LEU A 113 -0.23 -2.24 -10.06
C LEU A 113 0.75 -2.72 -8.99
N LEU A 114 0.98 -1.90 -7.97
CA LEU A 114 1.75 -2.26 -6.78
C LEU A 114 0.80 -2.45 -5.61
N VAL A 115 0.98 -3.54 -4.88
CA VAL A 115 0.25 -3.85 -3.65
C VAL A 115 1.26 -4.02 -2.52
N PHE A 116 1.17 -3.19 -1.51
CA PHE A 116 2.04 -3.26 -0.34
C PHE A 116 1.36 -4.09 0.74
N CYS A 117 2.03 -5.16 1.14
CA CYS A 117 1.59 -6.05 2.20
C CYS A 117 2.45 -5.81 3.45
N ARG A 118 1.84 -5.95 4.62
CA ARG A 118 2.49 -5.71 5.91
C ARG A 118 3.55 -6.77 6.22
N ASP A 119 3.23 -8.03 5.97
CA ASP A 119 4.08 -9.18 6.24
C ASP A 119 3.74 -10.35 5.29
N LEU A 120 4.47 -11.48 5.42
CA LEU A 120 4.26 -12.67 4.59
C LEU A 120 2.88 -13.34 4.81
N SER A 121 2.30 -13.23 6.00
CA SER A 121 0.96 -13.76 6.26
C SER A 121 -0.09 -12.95 5.53
N ASP A 122 0.02 -11.63 5.63
CA ASP A 122 -0.82 -10.66 4.92
C ASP A 122 -0.72 -10.85 3.40
N LEU A 123 0.50 -11.04 2.88
CA LEU A 123 0.74 -11.30 1.45
C LEU A 123 -0.02 -12.55 0.97
N ARG A 124 0.05 -13.67 1.72
CA ARG A 124 -0.66 -14.91 1.38
C ARG A 124 -2.19 -14.77 1.37
N GLU A 125 -2.73 -13.90 2.22
CA GLU A 125 -4.15 -13.59 2.26
C GLU A 125 -4.54 -12.60 1.14
N MET A 126 -3.73 -11.57 0.92
CA MET A 126 -4.02 -10.49 -0.03
C MET A 126 -3.88 -10.91 -1.50
N VAL A 127 -2.95 -11.79 -1.85
CA VAL A 127 -2.75 -12.22 -3.25
C VAL A 127 -4.03 -12.80 -3.85
N PRO A 128 -4.67 -13.86 -3.29
CA PRO A 128 -5.91 -14.39 -3.85
C PRO A 128 -7.07 -13.39 -3.78
N GLU A 129 -7.13 -12.57 -2.74
CA GLU A 129 -8.22 -11.63 -2.53
C GLU A 129 -8.18 -10.49 -3.57
N VAL A 130 -7.05 -9.82 -3.71
CA VAL A 130 -6.85 -8.73 -4.69
C VAL A 130 -6.99 -9.26 -6.12
N CYS A 131 -6.42 -10.42 -6.43
CA CYS A 131 -6.59 -11.07 -7.71
C CYS A 131 -8.08 -11.34 -8.00
N GLY A 132 -8.83 -11.80 -7.01
CA GLY A 132 -10.27 -12.00 -7.10
C GLY A 132 -11.03 -10.69 -7.37
N TRP A 133 -10.67 -9.58 -6.71
CA TRP A 133 -11.30 -8.28 -6.95
C TRP A 133 -11.04 -7.77 -8.36
N LEU A 134 -9.79 -7.84 -8.82
CA LEU A 134 -9.38 -7.42 -10.16
C LEU A 134 -10.06 -8.24 -11.25
N THR A 135 -10.14 -9.56 -11.09
CA THR A 135 -10.83 -10.46 -12.02
C THR A 135 -12.33 -10.15 -12.08
N ARG A 136 -12.99 -9.94 -10.92
CA ARG A 136 -14.41 -9.52 -10.89
C ARG A 136 -14.62 -8.13 -11.47
N ALA A 137 -13.61 -7.27 -11.43
CA ALA A 137 -13.62 -5.98 -12.11
C ALA A 137 -13.38 -6.09 -13.64
N GLY A 138 -13.20 -7.30 -14.19
CA GLY A 138 -13.02 -7.54 -15.61
C GLY A 138 -11.57 -7.40 -16.10
N ARG A 139 -10.58 -7.50 -15.19
CA ARG A 139 -9.15 -7.39 -15.56
C ARG A 139 -8.52 -8.77 -15.72
N THR A 140 -7.74 -8.94 -16.79
CA THR A 140 -6.82 -10.10 -16.92
C THR A 140 -5.51 -9.73 -16.26
N ILE A 141 -5.04 -10.56 -15.32
CA ILE A 141 -3.94 -10.23 -14.40
C ILE A 141 -2.82 -11.26 -14.45
N VAL A 142 -1.60 -10.78 -14.14
CA VAL A 142 -0.42 -11.63 -13.87
C VAL A 142 0.16 -11.18 -12.52
N PRO A 143 0.03 -12.01 -11.45
CA PRO A 143 0.58 -11.68 -10.14
C PRO A 143 2.07 -11.96 -10.05
N PHE A 144 2.78 -11.12 -9.31
CA PHE A 144 4.19 -11.23 -8.97
C PHE A 144 4.34 -10.97 -7.48
N GLU A 145 5.30 -11.64 -6.82
CA GLU A 145 5.51 -11.52 -5.37
C GLU A 145 6.99 -11.30 -5.06
N ILE A 146 7.31 -10.21 -4.35
CA ILE A 146 8.66 -9.94 -3.86
C ILE A 146 8.66 -9.78 -2.35
N HIS A 147 9.58 -10.47 -1.69
CA HIS A 147 9.72 -10.45 -0.24
C HIS A 147 11.10 -10.96 0.20
N HIS A 148 11.45 -10.75 1.47
CA HIS A 148 12.75 -11.11 2.04
C HIS A 148 13.03 -12.63 2.08
N ALA A 149 12.00 -13.48 2.02
CA ALA A 149 12.21 -14.94 1.96
C ALA A 149 12.68 -15.43 0.57
N ASN A 150 12.53 -14.63 -0.48
CA ASN A 150 13.19 -14.85 -1.75
C ASN A 150 14.64 -14.39 -1.66
N ASN A 151 15.55 -15.05 -2.41
CA ASN A 151 16.90 -14.50 -2.55
C ASN A 151 16.93 -13.30 -3.50
N GLY A 152 17.98 -12.47 -3.44
CA GLY A 152 18.10 -11.26 -4.25
C GLY A 152 18.00 -11.53 -5.76
N ARG A 153 18.56 -12.64 -6.24
CA ARG A 153 18.50 -13.04 -7.65
C ARG A 153 17.05 -13.34 -8.10
N GLN A 154 16.29 -14.04 -7.25
CA GLN A 154 14.88 -14.34 -7.53
C GLN A 154 14.05 -13.04 -7.59
N ASN A 155 14.20 -12.15 -6.60
CA ASN A 155 13.49 -10.87 -6.60
C ASN A 155 13.84 -10.04 -7.84
N ASN A 156 15.10 -10.01 -8.27
CA ASN A 156 15.51 -9.29 -9.48
C ASN A 156 14.86 -9.87 -10.74
N LEU A 157 14.81 -11.19 -10.90
CA LEU A 157 14.12 -11.83 -12.04
C LEU A 157 12.63 -11.53 -12.06
N ILE A 158 11.99 -11.51 -10.89
CA ILE A 158 10.57 -11.16 -10.76
C ILE A 158 10.35 -9.69 -11.15
N LEU A 159 11.20 -8.77 -10.69
CA LEU A 159 11.13 -7.36 -11.05
C LEU A 159 11.36 -7.12 -12.55
N GLU A 160 12.30 -7.82 -13.16
CA GLU A 160 12.50 -7.78 -14.62
C GLU A 160 11.27 -8.28 -15.37
N ALA A 161 10.65 -9.36 -14.92
CA ALA A 161 9.42 -9.88 -15.51
C ALA A 161 8.25 -8.90 -15.34
N PHE A 162 8.10 -8.29 -14.16
CA PHE A 162 7.08 -7.26 -13.88
C PHE A 162 7.26 -6.02 -14.76
N ARG A 163 8.50 -5.61 -15.04
CA ARG A 163 8.81 -4.42 -15.87
C ARG A 163 8.45 -4.60 -17.34
N LYS A 164 8.38 -5.83 -17.85
CA LYS A 164 8.05 -6.09 -19.26
C LYS A 164 6.70 -5.49 -19.62
N GLU A 165 6.59 -5.03 -20.85
CA GLU A 165 5.33 -4.58 -21.41
C GLU A 165 4.38 -5.77 -21.59
N SER A 166 3.10 -5.56 -21.32
CA SER A 166 2.04 -6.57 -21.40
C SER A 166 0.70 -5.90 -21.64
N GLU A 167 -0.18 -6.57 -22.34
CA GLU A 167 -1.59 -6.19 -22.43
C GLU A 167 -2.36 -6.54 -21.15
N GLN A 168 -1.86 -7.50 -20.39
CA GLN A 168 -2.41 -7.90 -19.10
C GLN A 168 -1.95 -6.94 -17.98
N LEU A 169 -2.73 -6.84 -16.94
CA LEU A 169 -2.37 -6.07 -15.75
C LEU A 169 -1.37 -6.86 -14.91
N HIS A 170 -0.13 -6.42 -14.85
CA HIS A 170 0.87 -6.95 -13.94
C HIS A 170 0.61 -6.41 -12.53
N VAL A 171 0.50 -7.28 -11.54
CA VAL A 171 0.25 -6.93 -10.13
C VAL A 171 1.44 -7.40 -9.30
N LEU A 172 2.19 -6.48 -8.74
CA LEU A 172 3.34 -6.78 -7.89
C LEU A 172 2.97 -6.60 -6.42
N PHE A 173 2.98 -7.68 -5.68
CA PHE A 173 2.83 -7.70 -4.23
C PHE A 173 4.19 -7.60 -3.56
N SER A 174 4.32 -6.70 -2.61
CA SER A 174 5.61 -6.42 -1.95
C SER A 174 5.48 -6.40 -0.44
N VAL A 175 6.40 -7.08 0.25
CA VAL A 175 6.58 -7.00 1.70
C VAL A 175 7.90 -6.31 2.00
N ASN A 176 7.86 -5.04 2.43
CA ASN A 176 9.00 -4.22 2.86
C ASN A 176 10.18 -4.10 1.86
N MET A 177 9.98 -4.45 0.58
CA MET A 177 11.06 -4.47 -0.43
C MET A 177 11.12 -3.22 -1.32
N LEU A 178 10.09 -2.37 -1.29
CA LEU A 178 9.95 -1.22 -2.18
C LEU A 178 9.76 0.11 -1.41
N ILE A 179 10.16 0.15 -0.14
CA ILE A 179 9.96 1.33 0.72
C ILE A 179 10.78 2.52 0.18
N GLU A 180 11.93 2.26 -0.44
CA GLU A 180 12.83 3.29 -1.00
C GLU A 180 12.70 3.45 -2.53
N GLY A 181 11.69 2.82 -3.16
CA GLY A 181 11.45 2.88 -4.60
C GLY A 181 12.07 1.72 -5.39
N LEU A 182 11.66 1.64 -6.66
CA LEU A 182 12.25 0.73 -7.66
C LEU A 182 13.33 1.51 -8.43
N HIS A 183 14.58 1.20 -8.15
CA HIS A 183 15.71 1.70 -8.92
C HIS A 183 15.98 0.84 -10.15
#